data_5564327a5831f46fd2a7a55325e984f2
#
_entry.id   5564327a5831f46fd2a7a55325e984f2
#
_cell.length_a   1.000
_cell.length_b   1.000
_cell.length_c   1.000
_cell.angle_alpha   90.00
_cell.angle_beta   90.00
_cell.angle_gamma   90.00
#
_symmetry.space_group_name_H-M   'P 1'
#
loop_
_entity.id
_entity.type
_entity.pdbx_description
1 polymer ?
#
loop_
_entity_poly.entity_id
_entity_poly.type
_entity_poly.pdbx_seq_one_letter_code
_entity_poly.pdbx_strand_id
1 'polypeptide(L)'
;MPEPEHTSSDTLPSPVKTGLGVDDIRHIPVQERELRFTRNRAGTFLTGSAFLLIAIAGFLQLAGHGTITPYLPAPLWAMQAAALIPAVLFLYLGLRCLKHAAVIVTPLGVEILPFVRPRHTMRWHLWQQICSAERDGTRLTLRLADGTNTIIGMAPLTASSRDMLVHAVQARLNSLHQ
;
A
#
# COMPACT_ATOMS: atom_id res chain seq x y z
N MET A 1 -54.33 14.51 -41.52
CA MET A 1 -53.01 14.77 -40.87
C MET A 1 -53.05 14.05 -39.52
N PRO A 2 -52.37 12.95 -39.35
CA PRO A 2 -52.23 12.30 -38.07
C PRO A 2 -50.89 12.74 -37.41
N GLU A 3 -50.96 13.10 -36.15
CA GLU A 3 -49.84 13.43 -35.26
C GLU A 3 -48.99 12.19 -34.95
N PRO A 4 -47.67 12.28 -34.88
CA PRO A 4 -46.83 11.19 -34.42
C PRO A 4 -46.72 11.21 -32.89
N GLU A 5 -47.22 10.16 -32.27
CA GLU A 5 -46.95 9.84 -30.86
C GLU A 5 -45.48 9.51 -30.63
N HIS A 6 -44.79 10.42 -29.97
CA HIS A 6 -43.47 10.21 -29.41
C HIS A 6 -43.60 9.60 -28.01
N THR A 7 -43.62 8.26 -27.93
CA THR A 7 -43.41 7.54 -26.66
C THR A 7 -41.95 7.13 -26.57
N SER A 8 -41.09 8.04 -26.12
CA SER A 8 -39.74 7.69 -25.64
C SER A 8 -39.80 7.39 -24.16
N SER A 9 -40.04 6.13 -23.84
CA SER A 9 -39.75 5.63 -22.49
C SER A 9 -38.23 5.44 -22.33
N ASP A 10 -37.57 6.48 -21.84
CA ASP A 10 -36.20 6.44 -21.32
C ASP A 10 -36.16 5.53 -20.10
N THR A 11 -35.97 4.24 -20.35
CA THR A 11 -35.63 3.28 -19.30
C THR A 11 -34.17 3.51 -18.93
N LEU A 12 -33.94 4.37 -17.93
CA LEU A 12 -32.64 4.49 -17.26
C LEU A 12 -32.19 3.10 -16.82
N PRO A 13 -31.00 2.63 -17.21
CA PRO A 13 -30.49 1.36 -16.76
C PRO A 13 -30.37 1.39 -15.22
N SER A 14 -31.03 0.46 -14.57
CA SER A 14 -30.96 0.27 -13.12
C SER A 14 -29.50 0.19 -12.67
N PRO A 15 -29.14 0.84 -11.55
CA PRO A 15 -27.78 0.76 -11.02
C PRO A 15 -27.45 -0.70 -10.76
N VAL A 16 -26.47 -1.22 -11.50
CA VAL A 16 -25.91 -2.55 -11.31
C VAL A 16 -25.41 -2.60 -9.87
N LYS A 17 -26.09 -3.39 -9.04
CA LYS A 17 -25.63 -3.72 -7.67
C LYS A 17 -24.33 -4.50 -7.81
N THR A 18 -23.22 -3.80 -7.77
CA THR A 18 -21.86 -4.38 -7.74
C THR A 18 -21.57 -4.91 -6.32
N GLY A 19 -22.41 -5.82 -5.86
CA GLY A 19 -22.12 -6.68 -4.72
C GLY A 19 -21.59 -8.01 -5.24
N LEU A 20 -20.36 -8.00 -5.80
CA LEU A 20 -19.63 -9.24 -6.03
C LEU A 20 -19.46 -9.94 -4.68
N GLY A 21 -20.17 -11.06 -4.50
CA GLY A 21 -20.01 -11.91 -3.33
C GLY A 21 -18.56 -12.41 -3.25
N VAL A 22 -18.11 -12.73 -2.05
CA VAL A 22 -16.73 -13.23 -1.80
C VAL A 22 -16.43 -14.48 -2.65
N ASP A 23 -17.45 -15.24 -3.03
CA ASP A 23 -17.32 -16.44 -3.86
C ASP A 23 -17.13 -16.12 -5.37
N ASP A 24 -17.68 -15.03 -5.87
CA ASP A 24 -17.47 -14.57 -7.25
C ASP A 24 -16.03 -14.14 -7.51
N ILE A 25 -15.34 -13.64 -6.47
CA ILE A 25 -13.93 -13.22 -6.59
C ILE A 25 -13.00 -14.40 -6.88
N ARG A 26 -13.38 -15.62 -6.48
CA ARG A 26 -12.57 -16.84 -6.71
C ARG A 26 -12.56 -17.30 -8.16
N HIS A 27 -13.58 -16.95 -8.93
CA HIS A 27 -13.71 -17.33 -10.34
C HIS A 27 -13.10 -16.33 -11.32
N ILE A 28 -12.69 -15.12 -10.84
CA ILE A 28 -12.02 -14.15 -11.71
C ILE A 28 -10.60 -14.69 -12.01
N PRO A 29 -10.23 -14.85 -13.30
CA PRO A 29 -8.87 -15.24 -13.67
C PRO A 29 -7.85 -14.34 -13.00
N VAL A 30 -6.74 -14.91 -12.54
CA VAL A 30 -5.67 -14.14 -11.84
C VAL A 30 -5.19 -12.96 -12.68
N GLN A 31 -5.30 -13.08 -14.00
CA GLN A 31 -4.95 -12.03 -14.96
C GLN A 31 -5.90 -10.81 -14.92
N GLU A 32 -7.15 -10.97 -14.50
CA GLU A 32 -8.13 -9.88 -14.40
C GLU A 32 -8.19 -9.28 -12.99
N ARG A 33 -7.48 -9.87 -12.04
CA ARG A 33 -7.50 -9.47 -10.64
C ARG A 33 -6.57 -8.31 -10.38
N GLU A 34 -7.07 -7.31 -9.68
CA GLU A 34 -6.25 -6.24 -9.12
C GLU A 34 -5.46 -6.77 -7.91
N LEU A 35 -4.13 -6.69 -7.97
CA LEU A 35 -3.25 -7.09 -6.88
C LEU A 35 -2.69 -5.84 -6.19
N ARG A 36 -2.95 -5.72 -4.89
CA ARG A 36 -2.49 -4.59 -4.06
C ARG A 36 -1.37 -5.03 -3.14
N PHE A 37 -0.22 -4.39 -3.26
CA PHE A 37 0.94 -4.63 -2.43
C PHE A 37 1.14 -3.49 -1.44
N THR A 38 0.98 -3.78 -0.15
CA THR A 38 1.14 -2.80 0.93
C THR A 38 2.54 -2.88 1.54
N ARG A 39 2.97 -1.81 2.25
CA ARG A 39 4.28 -1.74 2.92
C ARG A 39 4.28 -2.49 4.26
N ASN A 40 3.88 -3.76 4.25
CA ASN A 40 3.66 -4.56 5.45
C ASN A 40 4.89 -4.61 6.36
N ARG A 41 6.10 -4.84 5.81
CA ARG A 41 7.32 -4.92 6.61
C ARG A 41 7.62 -3.62 7.35
N ALA A 42 7.53 -2.48 6.66
CA ALA A 42 7.74 -1.19 7.28
C ALA A 42 6.63 -0.86 8.28
N GLY A 43 5.38 -1.18 7.94
CA GLY A 43 4.23 -0.97 8.82
C GLY A 43 4.33 -1.75 10.12
N THR A 44 4.66 -3.04 10.06
CA THR A 44 4.82 -3.88 11.27
C THR A 44 6.00 -3.42 12.13
N PHE A 45 7.12 -3.03 11.52
CA PHE A 45 8.27 -2.50 12.25
C PHE A 45 7.92 -1.20 13.01
N LEU A 46 7.29 -0.23 12.32
CA LEU A 46 6.88 1.04 12.93
C LEU A 46 5.85 0.83 14.05
N THR A 47 4.86 -0.03 13.82
CA THR A 47 3.85 -0.35 14.83
C THR A 47 4.46 -1.04 16.05
N GLY A 48 5.37 -2.01 15.83
CA GLY A 48 6.09 -2.67 16.93
C GLY A 48 6.96 -1.70 17.72
N SER A 49 7.66 -0.78 17.05
CA SER A 49 8.43 0.29 17.71
C SER A 49 7.55 1.23 18.53
N ALA A 50 6.36 1.56 18.03
CA ALA A 50 5.40 2.38 18.78
C ALA A 50 4.95 1.68 20.09
N PHE A 51 4.61 0.40 20.03
CA PHE A 51 4.25 -0.36 21.23
C PHE A 51 5.40 -0.45 22.24
N LEU A 52 6.63 -0.62 21.77
CA LEU A 52 7.81 -0.64 22.64
C LEU A 52 7.97 0.71 23.37
N LEU A 53 7.82 1.84 22.65
CA LEU A 53 7.90 3.15 23.27
C LEU A 53 6.77 3.41 24.27
N ILE A 54 5.56 2.93 24.01
CA ILE A 54 4.44 3.00 24.96
C ILE A 54 4.76 2.17 26.23
N ALA A 55 5.32 0.98 26.05
CA ALA A 55 5.73 0.14 27.17
C ALA A 55 6.81 0.81 28.03
N ILE A 56 7.80 1.46 27.40
CA ILE A 56 8.83 2.24 28.10
C ILE A 56 8.20 3.41 28.87
N ALA A 57 7.27 4.14 28.27
CA ALA A 57 6.57 5.24 28.95
C ALA A 57 5.77 4.75 30.16
N GLY A 58 5.09 3.59 30.02
CA GLY A 58 4.38 2.93 31.11
C GLY A 58 5.31 2.48 32.24
N PHE A 59 6.46 1.89 31.88
CA PHE A 59 7.47 1.51 32.87
C PHE A 59 8.02 2.71 33.63
N LEU A 60 8.30 3.82 32.95
CA LEU A 60 8.74 5.07 33.58
C LEU A 60 7.68 5.61 34.57
N GLN A 61 6.39 5.48 34.24
CA GLN A 61 5.32 5.85 35.14
C GLN A 61 5.32 5.02 36.42
N LEU A 62 5.46 3.71 36.30
CA LEU A 62 5.52 2.80 37.46
C LEU A 62 6.78 3.05 38.29
N ALA A 63 7.93 3.25 37.67
CA ALA A 63 9.18 3.56 38.33
C ALA A 63 9.16 4.92 39.06
N GLY A 64 8.41 5.89 38.52
CA GLY A 64 8.26 7.22 39.11
C GLY A 64 7.49 7.25 40.42
N HIS A 65 6.71 6.21 40.72
CA HIS A 65 6.04 6.06 42.02
C HIS A 65 6.96 5.45 43.09
N GLY A 66 8.19 5.04 42.73
CA GLY A 66 9.18 4.42 43.64
C GLY A 66 10.31 5.39 44.03
N THR A 67 11.30 4.83 44.71
CA THR A 67 12.49 5.56 45.21
C THR A 67 13.50 5.97 44.15
N ILE A 68 13.24 5.75 42.85
CA ILE A 68 14.16 5.92 41.75
C ILE A 68 14.17 7.38 41.22
N THR A 69 13.11 8.14 41.49
CA THR A 69 12.94 9.53 40.99
C THR A 69 14.12 10.48 41.20
N PRO A 70 14.85 10.47 42.36
CA PRO A 70 15.95 11.40 42.55
C PRO A 70 17.19 11.16 41.67
N TYR A 71 17.27 10.00 41.00
CA TYR A 71 18.41 9.61 40.17
C TYR A 71 18.17 9.79 38.66
N LEU A 72 16.99 10.27 38.27
CA LEU A 72 16.66 10.47 36.86
C LEU A 72 17.34 11.74 36.32
N PRO A 73 17.94 11.67 35.12
CA PRO A 73 18.67 12.79 34.51
C PRO A 73 17.77 13.94 34.05
N ALA A 74 16.45 13.70 33.96
CA ALA A 74 15.46 14.69 33.54
C ALA A 74 14.14 14.48 34.31
N PRO A 75 13.27 15.49 34.38
CA PRO A 75 11.97 15.36 35.01
C PRO A 75 11.13 14.27 34.31
N LEU A 76 10.44 13.45 35.08
CA LEU A 76 9.71 12.27 34.61
C LEU A 76 8.74 12.58 33.45
N TRP A 77 8.02 13.69 33.54
CA TRP A 77 7.09 14.12 32.49
C TRP A 77 7.78 14.36 31.14
N ALA A 78 9.01 14.90 31.15
CA ALA A 78 9.77 15.16 29.91
C ALA A 78 10.23 13.84 29.27
N MET A 79 10.66 12.86 30.08
CA MET A 79 11.03 11.53 29.60
C MET A 79 9.81 10.79 29.01
N GLN A 80 8.68 10.88 29.67
CA GLN A 80 7.43 10.29 29.14
C GLN A 80 7.00 10.95 27.83
N ALA A 81 7.02 12.29 27.75
CA ALA A 81 6.70 13.01 26.52
C ALA A 81 7.64 12.62 25.39
N ALA A 82 8.95 12.51 25.67
CA ALA A 82 9.96 12.05 24.69
C ALA A 82 9.70 10.63 24.18
N ALA A 83 9.06 9.76 24.95
CA ALA A 83 8.68 8.42 24.50
C ALA A 83 7.32 8.41 23.78
N LEU A 84 6.32 9.13 24.28
CA LEU A 84 4.95 9.09 23.76
C LEU A 84 4.80 9.84 22.44
N ILE A 85 5.47 10.98 22.24
CA ILE A 85 5.38 11.75 20.99
C ILE A 85 5.83 10.90 19.79
N PRO A 86 7.04 10.29 19.78
CA PRO A 86 7.43 9.43 18.68
C PRO A 86 6.60 8.13 18.60
N ALA A 87 6.07 7.61 19.73
CA ALA A 87 5.18 6.46 19.70
C ALA A 87 3.91 6.72 18.90
N VAL A 88 3.24 7.86 19.12
CA VAL A 88 2.06 8.26 18.37
C VAL A 88 2.39 8.45 16.88
N LEU A 89 3.51 9.09 16.58
CA LEU A 89 3.97 9.29 15.20
C LEU A 89 4.23 7.94 14.51
N PHE A 90 4.94 7.03 15.16
CA PHE A 90 5.26 5.70 14.61
C PHE A 90 4.00 4.85 14.44
N LEU A 91 3.06 4.92 15.36
CA LEU A 91 1.78 4.24 15.25
C LEU A 91 0.99 4.76 14.05
N TYR A 92 0.88 6.08 13.90
CA TYR A 92 0.22 6.71 12.75
C TYR A 92 0.86 6.31 11.42
N LEU A 93 2.20 6.40 11.30
CA LEU A 93 2.93 6.03 10.10
C LEU A 93 2.83 4.52 9.82
N GLY A 94 2.90 3.70 10.86
CA GLY A 94 2.76 2.24 10.76
C GLY A 94 1.39 1.84 10.21
N LEU A 95 0.31 2.36 10.80
CA LEU A 95 -1.04 2.12 10.31
C LEU A 95 -1.25 2.63 8.88
N ARG A 96 -0.65 3.76 8.54
CA ARG A 96 -0.68 4.29 7.18
C ARG A 96 0.03 3.36 6.19
N CYS A 97 1.19 2.81 6.56
CA CYS A 97 1.92 1.83 5.74
C CYS A 97 1.10 0.55 5.49
N LEU A 98 0.35 0.09 6.48
CA LEU A 98 -0.48 -1.11 6.38
C LEU A 98 -1.74 -0.89 5.53
N LYS A 99 -2.36 0.29 5.64
CA LYS A 99 -3.61 0.61 4.93
C LYS A 99 -3.40 1.00 3.47
N HIS A 100 -2.29 1.71 3.15
CA HIS A 100 -2.08 2.23 1.79
C HIS A 100 -1.18 1.32 0.97
N ALA A 101 -1.66 0.94 -0.21
CA ALA A 101 -0.87 0.20 -1.18
C ALA A 101 0.37 1.01 -1.60
N ALA A 102 1.47 0.29 -1.83
CA ALA A 102 2.69 0.84 -2.41
C ALA A 102 2.68 0.69 -3.94
N VAL A 103 2.21 -0.46 -4.39
CA VAL A 103 2.12 -0.83 -5.79
C VAL A 103 0.79 -1.54 -6.00
N ILE A 104 0.12 -1.19 -7.08
CA ILE A 104 -1.11 -1.86 -7.53
C ILE A 104 -0.84 -2.40 -8.92
N VAL A 105 -1.02 -3.69 -9.10
CA VAL A 105 -0.95 -4.36 -10.39
C VAL A 105 -2.38 -4.56 -10.87
N THR A 106 -2.74 -3.88 -11.95
CA THR A 106 -4.06 -3.92 -12.57
C THR A 106 -4.02 -4.67 -13.90
N PRO A 107 -5.14 -5.05 -14.50
CA PRO A 107 -5.19 -5.58 -15.86
C PRO A 107 -4.58 -4.64 -16.92
N LEU A 108 -4.64 -3.34 -16.70
CA LEU A 108 -4.21 -2.32 -17.66
C LEU A 108 -2.75 -1.90 -17.48
N GLY A 109 -2.18 -2.04 -16.28
CA GLY A 109 -0.82 -1.56 -16.00
C GLY A 109 -0.42 -1.67 -14.53
N VAL A 110 0.67 -1.01 -14.20
CA VAL A 110 1.24 -0.93 -12.85
C VAL A 110 1.12 0.50 -12.34
N GLU A 111 0.52 0.65 -11.17
CA GLU A 111 0.42 1.90 -10.44
C GLU A 111 1.42 1.92 -9.28
N ILE A 112 2.26 2.92 -9.23
CA ILE A 112 3.24 3.11 -8.17
C ILE A 112 2.80 4.30 -7.32
N LEU A 113 2.47 4.02 -6.05
CA LEU A 113 2.02 5.03 -5.11
C LEU A 113 3.16 5.40 -4.16
N PRO A 114 3.75 6.59 -4.27
CA PRO A 114 4.74 7.05 -3.32
C PRO A 114 4.12 7.25 -1.94
N PHE A 115 4.94 7.12 -0.89
CA PHE A 115 4.48 7.23 0.49
C PHE A 115 4.01 8.65 0.84
N VAL A 116 4.71 9.67 0.29
CA VAL A 116 4.40 11.08 0.52
C VAL A 116 3.58 11.61 -0.65
N ARG A 117 2.41 12.19 -0.38
CA ARG A 117 1.50 12.79 -1.37
C ARG A 117 1.13 11.84 -2.54
N PRO A 118 0.53 10.68 -2.27
CA PRO A 118 0.26 9.66 -3.30
C PRO A 118 -0.57 10.18 -4.48
N ARG A 119 -1.46 11.16 -4.25
CA ARG A 119 -2.32 11.72 -5.31
C ARG A 119 -1.60 12.62 -6.32
N HIS A 120 -0.48 13.25 -5.94
CA HIS A 120 0.24 14.19 -6.82
C HIS A 120 1.43 13.58 -7.56
N THR A 121 1.95 12.47 -7.06
CA THR A 121 3.17 11.84 -7.58
C THR A 121 2.95 10.38 -7.97
N MET A 122 1.71 9.97 -8.13
CA MET A 122 1.34 8.64 -8.63
C MET A 122 1.92 8.47 -10.03
N ARG A 123 2.63 7.36 -10.25
CA ARG A 123 3.13 6.97 -11.56
C ARG A 123 2.33 5.78 -12.03
N TRP A 124 1.79 5.90 -13.23
CA TRP A 124 1.05 4.84 -13.88
C TRP A 124 1.73 4.46 -15.18
N HIS A 125 2.01 3.18 -15.35
CA HIS A 125 2.62 2.64 -16.57
C HIS A 125 1.71 1.56 -17.13
N LEU A 126 1.28 1.73 -18.37
CA LEU A 126 0.51 0.73 -19.10
C LEU A 126 1.42 -0.46 -19.45
N TRP A 127 0.87 -1.66 -19.48
CA TRP A 127 1.64 -2.85 -19.86
C TRP A 127 2.28 -2.73 -21.23
N GLN A 128 1.60 -2.09 -22.20
CA GLN A 128 2.11 -1.83 -23.55
C GLN A 128 3.36 -0.94 -23.58
N GLN A 129 3.58 -0.16 -22.53
CA GLN A 129 4.75 0.71 -22.40
C GLN A 129 5.94 0.00 -21.73
N ILE A 130 5.74 -1.19 -21.16
CA ILE A 130 6.77 -1.91 -20.42
C ILE A 130 7.34 -3.00 -21.31
N CYS A 131 8.63 -2.88 -21.69
CA CYS A 131 9.33 -3.87 -22.51
C CYS A 131 9.87 -5.02 -21.70
N SER A 132 10.41 -4.76 -20.50
CA SER A 132 10.96 -5.79 -19.62
C SER A 132 10.92 -5.39 -18.16
N ALA A 133 10.98 -6.40 -17.29
CA ALA A 133 11.04 -6.22 -15.84
C ALA A 133 12.19 -7.07 -15.29
N GLU A 134 13.17 -6.42 -14.68
CA GLU A 134 14.33 -7.06 -14.07
C GLU A 134 14.34 -6.85 -12.57
N ARG A 135 14.58 -7.92 -11.82
CA ARG A 135 14.72 -7.86 -10.37
C ARG A 135 16.20 -7.78 -9.99
N ASP A 136 16.52 -6.79 -9.18
CA ASP A 136 17.81 -6.66 -8.51
C ASP A 136 17.59 -6.56 -6.99
N GLY A 137 17.71 -7.68 -6.30
CA GLY A 137 17.53 -7.80 -4.86
C GLY A 137 16.18 -7.25 -4.38
N THR A 138 16.18 -6.03 -3.83
CA THR A 138 14.99 -5.34 -3.32
C THR A 138 14.44 -4.28 -4.27
N ARG A 139 14.90 -4.26 -5.51
CA ARG A 139 14.45 -3.35 -6.56
C ARG A 139 13.87 -4.13 -7.73
N LEU A 140 12.80 -3.61 -8.30
CA LEU A 140 12.25 -4.08 -9.56
C LEU A 140 12.37 -2.94 -10.56
N THR A 141 13.18 -3.13 -11.59
CA THR A 141 13.39 -2.16 -12.65
C THR A 141 12.50 -2.50 -13.82
N LEU A 142 11.60 -1.60 -14.18
CA LEU A 142 10.76 -1.68 -15.36
C LEU A 142 11.44 -0.87 -16.48
N ARG A 143 11.75 -1.49 -17.60
CA ARG A 143 12.22 -0.81 -18.81
C ARG A 143 11.02 -0.44 -19.67
N LEU A 144 10.89 0.83 -19.98
CA LEU A 144 9.80 1.33 -20.81
C LEU A 144 10.22 1.42 -22.28
N ALA A 145 9.22 1.43 -23.17
CA ALA A 145 9.42 1.53 -24.63
C ALA A 145 10.06 2.85 -25.09
N ASP A 146 9.96 3.90 -24.27
CA ASP A 146 10.61 5.20 -24.50
C ASP A 146 12.11 5.21 -24.13
N GLY A 147 12.66 4.07 -23.70
CA GLY A 147 14.04 3.93 -23.23
C GLY A 147 14.26 4.37 -21.79
N THR A 148 13.24 4.86 -21.08
CA THR A 148 13.36 5.22 -19.65
C THR A 148 13.22 4.00 -18.76
N ASN A 149 13.79 4.10 -17.55
CA ASN A 149 13.71 3.06 -16.53
C ASN A 149 12.92 3.58 -15.32
N THR A 150 11.94 2.80 -14.87
CA THR A 150 11.23 3.06 -13.62
C THR A 150 11.61 2.03 -12.58
N ILE A 151 12.07 2.50 -11.42
CA ILE A 151 12.51 1.63 -10.32
C ILE A 151 11.40 1.58 -9.25
N ILE A 152 10.97 0.38 -8.93
CA ILE A 152 10.05 0.07 -7.84
C ILE A 152 10.86 -0.43 -6.65
N GLY A 153 10.88 0.33 -5.55
CA GLY A 153 11.53 -0.09 -4.31
C GLY A 153 10.66 -1.12 -3.56
N MET A 154 11.12 -2.35 -3.46
CA MET A 154 10.44 -3.45 -2.78
C MET A 154 10.92 -3.68 -1.33
N ALA A 155 11.87 -2.89 -0.84
CA ALA A 155 12.40 -3.03 0.54
C ALA A 155 11.32 -2.99 1.63
N PRO A 156 10.26 -2.16 1.53
CA PRO A 156 9.19 -2.12 2.53
C PRO A 156 8.23 -3.31 2.51
N LEU A 157 8.28 -4.15 1.46
CA LEU A 157 7.46 -5.33 1.30
C LEU A 157 8.08 -6.54 2.02
N THR A 158 7.25 -7.51 2.42
CA THR A 158 7.74 -8.81 2.91
C THR A 158 8.37 -9.61 1.77
N ALA A 159 9.17 -10.62 2.10
CA ALA A 159 9.81 -11.48 1.08
C ALA A 159 8.76 -12.12 0.15
N SER A 160 7.72 -12.71 0.73
CA SER A 160 6.63 -13.33 -0.03
C SER A 160 5.91 -12.33 -0.95
N SER A 161 5.62 -11.10 -0.46
CA SER A 161 4.99 -10.07 -1.29
C SER A 161 5.88 -9.59 -2.43
N ARG A 162 7.21 -9.58 -2.23
CA ARG A 162 8.17 -9.23 -3.29
C ARG A 162 8.18 -10.27 -4.40
N ASP A 163 8.25 -11.55 -4.02
CA ASP A 163 8.26 -12.65 -4.99
C ASP A 163 6.94 -12.70 -5.76
N MET A 164 5.81 -12.51 -5.08
CA MET A 164 4.49 -12.43 -5.70
C MET A 164 4.38 -11.24 -6.66
N LEU A 165 4.90 -10.05 -6.31
CA LEU A 165 4.90 -8.87 -7.19
C LEU A 165 5.70 -9.13 -8.46
N VAL A 166 6.93 -9.66 -8.33
CA VAL A 166 7.78 -9.97 -9.47
C VAL A 166 7.11 -11.00 -10.39
N HIS A 167 6.57 -12.06 -9.80
CA HIS A 167 5.88 -13.10 -10.56
C HIS A 167 4.63 -12.57 -11.29
N ALA A 168 3.84 -11.74 -10.62
CA ALA A 168 2.66 -11.12 -11.23
C ALA A 168 3.03 -10.20 -12.41
N VAL A 169 4.08 -9.39 -12.27
CA VAL A 169 4.54 -8.51 -13.35
C VAL A 169 5.08 -9.32 -14.54
N GLN A 170 5.90 -10.33 -14.28
CA GLN A 170 6.45 -11.19 -15.33
C GLN A 170 5.37 -12.00 -16.05
N ALA A 171 4.40 -12.55 -15.32
CA ALA A 171 3.29 -13.29 -15.91
C ALA A 171 2.46 -12.40 -16.86
N ARG A 172 2.24 -11.14 -16.48
CA ARG A 172 1.53 -10.17 -17.34
C ARG A 172 2.31 -9.82 -18.59
N LEU A 173 3.61 -9.57 -18.48
CA LEU A 173 4.45 -9.27 -19.64
C LEU A 173 4.52 -10.45 -20.61
N ASN A 174 4.66 -11.67 -20.09
CA ASN A 174 4.69 -12.86 -20.92
C ASN A 174 3.37 -13.10 -21.67
N SER A 175 2.22 -12.76 -21.05
CA SER A 175 0.92 -12.91 -21.69
C SER A 175 0.65 -11.91 -22.82
N LEU A 176 1.40 -10.80 -22.88
CA LEU A 176 1.29 -9.80 -23.95
C LEU A 176 2.19 -10.11 -25.15
N HIS A 177 3.20 -10.96 -24.97
CA HIS A 177 4.17 -11.32 -26.01
C HIS A 177 3.87 -12.67 -26.66
N GLN A 178 2.76 -13.32 -26.28
CA GLN A 178 2.20 -14.52 -26.90
C GLN A 178 1.08 -14.16 -27.88
#